data_ca0893c100e29520fa21309aa9082e59
#
_entry.id   ca0893c100e29520fa21309aa9082e59
#
_cell.length_a   1.000
_cell.length_b   1.000
_cell.length_c   1.000
_cell.angle_alpha   90.00
_cell.angle_beta   90.00
_cell.angle_gamma   90.00
#
_symmetry.space_group_name_H-M   'P 1'
#
loop_
_entity.id
_entity.type
_entity.pdbx_description
1 polymer ?
#
loop_
_entity_poly.entity_id
_entity_poly.type
_entity_poly.pdbx_seq_one_letter_code
_entity_poly.pdbx_strand_id
1 'polypeptide(L)'
;MKSTVGRFLHMYDEPIFPFESLDAAAARVGLVDFTAATGTQILKEAGIGEKFSREIIQASTRVNYGQNLGGIHGLETMVCMATDGAMAIKGGNWQIFDAMVKASGANTRLNSTVRSILRKDDGAYIVKTAASTSSENSNQQSELEQEEFDTIVLATPYQFSDISFSPPLANPPDEIPYVTLHVTLFTSPHRLSPSFFNLGSATSADEVPDMVLTTLPEGVDLGAKKGKKGVGPAGFWSVSLLRKIEMDDGATQYLYKVFSPQRLTKTWMSGLLGLEVPKKDIWGDFDGIDRLSKHDISWSNEKVWHSYPYELPRLSFERTRLEGELMGPRGIWYTSGIESFISTMETSALMGKNVARLIANDLMADSALGGYGLELGLTDAEFLLMKAVVHAMD
;
A
#
# COMPACT_ATOMS: atom_id res chain seq x y z
N MET A 1 11.14 10.84 16.21
CA MET A 1 10.23 9.70 15.99
C MET A 1 9.08 9.71 16.98
N LYS A 2 9.23 9.30 18.26
CA LYS A 2 8.09 9.22 19.21
C LYS A 2 7.25 10.50 19.28
N SER A 3 7.86 11.67 19.30
CA SER A 3 7.13 12.96 19.30
C SER A 3 6.38 13.21 17.98
N THR A 4 6.93 12.82 16.85
CA THR A 4 6.29 12.99 15.52
C THR A 4 5.09 12.08 15.39
N VAL A 5 5.25 10.79 15.75
CA VAL A 5 4.13 9.83 15.80
C VAL A 5 3.08 10.27 16.83
N GLY A 6 3.50 10.79 18.00
CA GLY A 6 2.59 11.34 18.99
C GLY A 6 1.73 12.49 18.48
N ARG A 7 2.28 13.36 17.61
CA ARG A 7 1.49 14.43 16.95
C ARG A 7 0.45 13.85 16.00
N PHE A 8 0.81 12.82 15.24
CA PHE A 8 -0.12 12.16 14.34
C PHE A 8 -1.32 11.57 15.11
N LEU A 9 -1.11 10.99 16.29
CA LEU A 9 -2.18 10.41 17.09
C LEU A 9 -3.27 11.43 17.46
N HIS A 10 -2.97 12.73 17.53
CA HIS A 10 -4.00 13.76 17.76
C HIS A 10 -4.99 13.89 16.59
N MET A 11 -4.71 13.31 15.43
CA MET A 11 -5.65 13.29 14.30
C MET A 11 -6.83 12.33 14.52
N TYR A 12 -6.80 11.49 15.57
CA TYR A 12 -7.89 10.59 15.94
C TYR A 12 -8.92 11.21 16.86
N ASP A 13 -8.59 12.34 17.50
CA ASP A 13 -9.34 12.93 18.58
C ASP A 13 -9.80 14.35 18.24
N GLU A 14 -10.89 14.78 18.90
CA GLU A 14 -11.29 16.19 18.86
C GLU A 14 -10.21 17.10 19.47
N PRO A 15 -10.07 18.33 18.98
CA PRO A 15 -10.88 19.01 17.96
C PRO A 15 -10.36 18.84 16.52
N ILE A 16 -9.48 17.87 16.23
CA ILE A 16 -8.94 17.63 14.90
C ILE A 16 -9.86 16.72 14.10
N PHE A 17 -10.29 15.61 14.71
CA PHE A 17 -11.20 14.66 14.10
C PHE A 17 -12.69 15.09 14.30
N PRO A 18 -13.55 14.97 13.28
CA PRO A 18 -13.22 14.68 11.88
C PRO A 18 -12.61 15.90 11.16
N PHE A 19 -11.82 15.65 10.13
CA PHE A 19 -11.19 16.70 9.35
C PHE A 19 -11.65 16.67 7.88
N GLU A 20 -12.02 17.83 7.35
CA GLU A 20 -12.42 17.99 5.94
C GLU A 20 -11.22 18.05 5.00
N SER A 21 -10.08 18.52 5.52
CA SER A 21 -8.84 18.69 4.77
C SER A 21 -7.68 18.05 5.53
N LEU A 22 -6.96 17.15 4.86
CA LEU A 22 -5.75 16.54 5.38
C LEU A 22 -4.65 17.59 5.58
N ASP A 23 -4.56 18.59 4.68
CA ASP A 23 -3.61 19.70 4.79
C ASP A 23 -3.82 20.48 6.09
N ALA A 24 -5.07 20.86 6.37
CA ALA A 24 -5.43 21.59 7.57
C ALA A 24 -5.16 20.77 8.83
N ALA A 25 -5.50 19.48 8.82
CA ALA A 25 -5.24 18.58 9.95
C ALA A 25 -3.72 18.42 10.19
N ALA A 26 -2.93 18.18 9.15
CA ALA A 26 -1.48 18.07 9.23
C ALA A 26 -0.83 19.35 9.77
N ALA A 27 -1.32 20.52 9.34
CA ALA A 27 -0.84 21.82 9.84
C ALA A 27 -1.17 22.00 11.33
N ARG A 28 -2.40 21.67 11.76
CA ARG A 28 -2.83 21.82 13.15
C ARG A 28 -2.04 20.94 14.13
N VAL A 29 -1.63 19.74 13.68
CA VAL A 29 -0.80 18.85 14.51
C VAL A 29 0.71 19.07 14.30
N GLY A 30 1.11 20.04 13.46
CA GLY A 30 2.51 20.42 13.25
C GLY A 30 3.32 19.35 12.51
N LEU A 31 2.74 18.70 11.50
CA LEU A 31 3.40 17.67 10.69
C LEU A 31 3.86 18.15 9.32
N VAL A 32 3.48 19.37 8.90
CA VAL A 32 3.82 19.90 7.55
C VAL A 32 5.32 19.96 7.31
N ASP A 33 6.12 20.38 8.29
CA ASP A 33 7.58 20.44 8.16
C ASP A 33 8.18 19.07 7.85
N PHE A 34 7.57 18.00 8.37
CA PHE A 34 8.02 16.63 8.14
C PHE A 34 7.61 16.10 6.77
N THR A 35 6.50 16.56 6.21
CA THR A 35 6.07 16.20 4.85
C THR A 35 6.73 17.05 3.78
N ALA A 36 7.16 18.27 4.11
CA ALA A 36 7.79 19.22 3.20
C ALA A 36 9.26 18.91 2.89
N ALA A 37 9.94 18.12 3.72
CA ALA A 37 11.35 17.82 3.62
C ALA A 37 11.61 16.31 3.47
N THR A 38 12.73 15.95 2.83
CA THR A 38 13.13 14.54 2.70
C THR A 38 13.57 13.95 4.04
N GLY A 39 13.53 12.62 4.16
CA GLY A 39 14.08 11.93 5.33
C GLY A 39 15.52 12.29 5.61
N THR A 40 16.35 12.42 4.57
CA THR A 40 17.74 12.85 4.73
C THR A 40 17.86 14.23 5.37
N GLN A 41 17.03 15.20 4.96
CA GLN A 41 17.03 16.54 5.52
C GLN A 41 16.61 16.55 7.00
N ILE A 42 15.48 15.92 7.31
CA ILE A 42 14.95 15.83 8.67
C ILE A 42 15.93 15.12 9.62
N LEU A 43 16.55 14.03 9.19
CA LEU A 43 17.53 13.32 10.02
C LEU A 43 18.79 14.15 10.29
N LYS A 44 19.27 14.87 9.28
CA LYS A 44 20.42 15.77 9.40
C LYS A 44 20.12 16.92 10.36
N GLU A 45 18.96 17.56 10.24
CA GLU A 45 18.52 18.64 11.13
C GLU A 45 18.34 18.17 12.56
N ALA A 46 17.88 16.92 12.75
CA ALA A 46 17.79 16.27 14.06
C ALA A 46 19.14 15.82 14.63
N GLY A 47 20.26 16.03 13.94
CA GLY A 47 21.60 15.63 14.38
C GLY A 47 21.84 14.13 14.36
N ILE A 48 21.06 13.36 13.58
CA ILE A 48 21.24 11.91 13.44
C ILE A 48 22.45 11.63 12.55
N GLY A 49 23.38 10.81 13.05
CA GLY A 49 24.62 10.47 12.36
C GLY A 49 24.39 9.74 11.03
N GLU A 50 25.23 10.05 10.02
CA GLU A 50 25.09 9.51 8.66
C GLU A 50 25.11 7.98 8.64
N LYS A 51 25.98 7.35 9.41
CA LYS A 51 26.08 5.88 9.48
C LYS A 51 24.75 5.25 9.94
N PHE A 52 24.14 5.78 11.01
CA PHE A 52 22.85 5.28 11.49
C PHE A 52 21.72 5.54 10.48
N SER A 53 21.71 6.71 9.86
CA SER A 53 20.76 7.03 8.80
C SER A 53 20.87 6.05 7.61
N ARG A 54 22.11 5.74 7.20
CA ARG A 54 22.40 4.87 6.06
C ARG A 54 22.15 3.40 6.36
N GLU A 55 22.65 2.88 7.49
CA GLU A 55 22.64 1.44 7.75
C GLU A 55 21.32 0.97 8.37
N ILE A 56 20.65 1.81 9.11
CA ILE A 56 19.43 1.45 9.85
C ILE A 56 18.19 2.08 9.23
N ILE A 57 18.12 3.42 9.19
CA ILE A 57 16.87 4.08 8.79
C ILE A 57 16.61 3.88 7.29
N GLN A 58 17.63 3.99 6.44
CA GLN A 58 17.47 3.71 5.02
C GLN A 58 17.07 2.25 4.74
N ALA A 59 17.64 1.29 5.46
CA ALA A 59 17.24 -0.10 5.33
C ALA A 59 15.76 -0.29 5.67
N SER A 60 15.25 0.43 6.67
CA SER A 60 13.84 0.43 7.06
C SER A 60 12.94 1.06 5.99
N THR A 61 13.28 2.23 5.41
CA THR A 61 12.47 2.81 4.33
C THR A 61 12.44 1.93 3.07
N ARG A 62 13.53 1.20 2.83
CA ARG A 62 13.64 0.29 1.67
C ARG A 62 12.79 -0.97 1.83
N VAL A 63 12.77 -1.59 3.00
CA VAL A 63 11.96 -2.80 3.24
C VAL A 63 10.47 -2.47 3.30
N ASN A 64 10.09 -1.31 3.83
CA ASN A 64 8.71 -0.91 3.97
C ASN A 64 8.13 -0.31 2.68
N TYR A 65 8.88 0.56 1.99
CA TYR A 65 8.36 1.36 0.87
C TYR A 65 9.18 1.28 -0.43
N GLY A 66 10.27 0.51 -0.48
CA GLY A 66 11.13 0.45 -1.68
C GLY A 66 11.73 1.81 -2.06
N GLN A 67 11.96 2.68 -1.09
CA GLN A 67 12.41 4.06 -1.31
C GLN A 67 13.64 4.42 -0.49
N ASN A 68 14.45 5.32 -1.04
CA ASN A 68 15.64 5.85 -0.38
C ASN A 68 15.32 7.13 0.38
N LEU A 69 16.07 7.41 1.44
CA LEU A 69 15.89 8.58 2.34
C LEU A 69 15.87 9.93 1.63
N GLY A 70 16.58 10.08 0.52
CA GLY A 70 16.57 11.32 -0.26
C GLY A 70 15.33 11.49 -1.16
N GLY A 71 14.45 10.50 -1.24
CA GLY A 71 13.21 10.56 -2.01
C GLY A 71 11.95 10.53 -1.17
N ILE A 72 12.00 9.87 -0.02
CA ILE A 72 10.87 9.75 0.92
C ILE A 72 10.82 10.97 1.85
N HIS A 73 9.64 11.49 2.16
CA HIS A 73 9.52 12.59 3.11
C HIS A 73 9.77 12.17 4.57
N GLY A 74 10.06 13.15 5.42
CA GLY A 74 10.48 12.89 6.80
C GLY A 74 9.42 12.23 7.66
N LEU A 75 8.12 12.51 7.45
CA LEU A 75 7.04 11.88 8.21
C LEU A 75 7.04 10.37 8.00
N GLU A 76 7.00 9.91 6.74
CA GLU A 76 7.02 8.49 6.40
C GLU A 76 8.33 7.81 6.84
N THR A 77 9.44 8.53 6.76
CA THR A 77 10.72 8.07 7.33
C THR A 77 10.61 7.75 8.83
N MET A 78 9.87 8.58 9.59
CA MET A 78 9.65 8.34 11.03
C MET A 78 8.69 7.17 11.27
N VAL A 79 7.68 7.03 10.44
CA VAL A 79 6.71 5.92 10.49
C VAL A 79 7.40 4.58 10.24
N CYS A 80 8.33 4.50 9.28
CA CYS A 80 9.13 3.30 9.03
C CYS A 80 9.85 2.76 10.28
N MET A 81 10.16 3.62 11.25
CA MET A 81 10.83 3.28 12.49
C MET A 81 9.87 3.03 13.65
N ALA A 82 8.56 3.22 13.45
CA ALA A 82 7.52 3.08 14.47
C ALA A 82 6.89 1.68 14.45
N THR A 83 7.72 0.64 14.43
CA THR A 83 7.29 -0.77 14.33
C THR A 83 7.06 -1.43 15.70
N ASP A 84 7.18 -0.70 16.79
CA ASP A 84 7.00 -1.21 18.13
C ASP A 84 5.54 -1.68 18.35
N GLY A 85 5.36 -2.91 18.80
CA GLY A 85 4.04 -3.51 18.98
C GLY A 85 3.35 -4.00 17.70
N ALA A 86 4.03 -4.01 16.55
CA ALA A 86 3.46 -4.54 15.32
C ALA A 86 3.13 -6.04 15.48
N MET A 87 1.91 -6.43 15.11
CA MET A 87 1.40 -7.79 15.21
C MET A 87 0.80 -8.25 13.90
N ALA A 88 0.77 -9.56 13.69
CA ALA A 88 0.09 -10.19 12.56
C ALA A 88 -1.01 -11.12 13.07
N ILE A 89 -2.09 -11.21 12.33
CA ILE A 89 -3.19 -12.14 12.60
C ILE A 89 -2.79 -13.55 12.15
N LYS A 90 -2.93 -14.54 13.04
CA LYS A 90 -2.72 -15.94 12.66
C LYS A 90 -3.70 -16.33 11.53
N GLY A 91 -3.17 -16.76 10.41
CA GLY A 91 -3.95 -17.07 9.22
C GLY A 91 -4.07 -15.92 8.20
N GLY A 92 -3.54 -14.73 8.53
CA GLY A 92 -3.44 -13.58 7.62
C GLY A 92 -4.27 -12.36 8.04
N ASN A 93 -3.75 -11.19 7.75
CA ASN A 93 -4.39 -9.90 8.09
C ASN A 93 -5.69 -9.65 7.30
N TRP A 94 -5.94 -10.34 6.21
CA TRP A 94 -7.20 -10.28 5.46
C TRP A 94 -8.43 -10.53 6.34
N GLN A 95 -8.28 -11.32 7.42
CA GLN A 95 -9.36 -11.62 8.36
C GLN A 95 -9.90 -10.38 9.08
N ILE A 96 -9.08 -9.33 9.25
CA ILE A 96 -9.51 -8.05 9.82
C ILE A 96 -10.58 -7.43 8.91
N PHE A 97 -10.28 -7.34 7.61
CA PHE A 97 -11.16 -6.73 6.63
C PHE A 97 -12.42 -7.55 6.40
N ASP A 98 -12.29 -8.88 6.31
CA ASP A 98 -13.43 -9.81 6.21
C ASP A 98 -14.39 -9.65 7.40
N ALA A 99 -13.85 -9.57 8.62
CA ALA A 99 -14.65 -9.34 9.81
C ALA A 99 -15.32 -7.96 9.83
N MET A 100 -14.62 -6.90 9.40
CA MET A 100 -15.17 -5.55 9.27
C MET A 100 -16.32 -5.52 8.27
N VAL A 101 -16.13 -6.10 7.08
CA VAL A 101 -17.18 -6.17 6.04
C VAL A 101 -18.40 -6.94 6.56
N LYS A 102 -18.21 -8.09 7.21
CA LYS A 102 -19.31 -8.87 7.80
C LYS A 102 -20.04 -8.13 8.92
N ALA A 103 -19.30 -7.51 9.83
CA ALA A 103 -19.88 -6.74 10.94
C ALA A 103 -20.68 -5.54 10.44
N SER A 104 -20.27 -5.01 9.32
CA SER A 104 -20.90 -3.88 8.68
C SER A 104 -22.28 -4.17 8.07
N GLY A 105 -22.63 -5.43 7.78
CA GLY A 105 -23.85 -5.80 7.06
C GLY A 105 -23.90 -5.31 5.61
N ALA A 106 -22.77 -4.82 5.04
CA ALA A 106 -22.72 -4.34 3.68
C ALA A 106 -22.98 -5.45 2.67
N ASN A 107 -23.70 -5.11 1.61
CA ASN A 107 -23.84 -6.00 0.46
C ASN A 107 -22.55 -5.97 -0.36
N THR A 108 -21.78 -7.05 -0.33
CA THR A 108 -20.49 -7.17 -1.01
C THR A 108 -20.64 -7.88 -2.33
N ARG A 109 -20.11 -7.29 -3.41
CA ARG A 109 -20.06 -7.86 -4.75
C ARG A 109 -18.62 -8.10 -5.14
N LEU A 110 -18.16 -9.34 -5.06
CA LEU A 110 -16.85 -9.76 -5.55
C LEU A 110 -16.91 -10.04 -7.06
N ASN A 111 -15.77 -10.01 -7.73
CA ASN A 111 -15.66 -10.20 -9.18
C ASN A 111 -16.54 -9.23 -9.99
N SER A 112 -16.76 -8.05 -9.46
CA SER A 112 -17.52 -6.97 -10.10
C SER A 112 -16.63 -5.75 -10.25
N THR A 113 -16.52 -5.23 -11.48
CA THR A 113 -15.74 -4.04 -11.78
C THR A 113 -16.66 -2.86 -12.06
N VAL A 114 -16.51 -1.77 -11.31
CA VAL A 114 -17.18 -0.51 -11.61
C VAL A 114 -16.56 0.08 -12.87
N ARG A 115 -17.40 0.39 -13.88
CA ARG A 115 -16.97 0.95 -15.17
C ARG A 115 -17.24 2.43 -15.28
N SER A 116 -18.41 2.87 -14.77
CA SER A 116 -18.75 4.28 -14.83
C SER A 116 -19.68 4.69 -13.70
N ILE A 117 -19.60 5.96 -13.35
CA ILE A 117 -20.46 6.63 -12.38
C ILE A 117 -21.06 7.84 -13.08
N LEU A 118 -22.40 7.88 -13.20
CA LEU A 118 -23.15 8.95 -13.81
C LEU A 118 -23.89 9.71 -12.70
N ARG A 119 -23.69 11.01 -12.59
CA ARG A 119 -24.49 11.88 -11.72
C ARG A 119 -25.77 12.30 -12.44
N LYS A 120 -26.90 12.13 -11.76
CA LYS A 120 -28.23 12.57 -12.22
C LYS A 120 -28.47 14.04 -11.87
N ASP A 121 -29.50 14.62 -12.50
CA ASP A 121 -29.90 16.01 -12.22
C ASP A 121 -30.42 16.22 -10.79
N ASP A 122 -30.98 15.16 -10.17
CA ASP A 122 -31.43 15.17 -8.77
C ASP A 122 -30.27 14.97 -7.75
N GLY A 123 -29.04 14.80 -8.24
CA GLY A 123 -27.83 14.64 -7.45
C GLY A 123 -27.51 13.20 -7.05
N ALA A 124 -28.38 12.22 -7.36
CA ALA A 124 -28.07 10.79 -7.16
C ALA A 124 -27.07 10.29 -8.21
N TYR A 125 -26.49 9.12 -7.98
CA TYR A 125 -25.49 8.50 -8.84
C TYR A 125 -25.96 7.15 -9.37
N ILE A 126 -25.78 6.91 -10.66
CA ILE A 126 -25.96 5.60 -11.28
C ILE A 126 -24.57 4.97 -11.43
N VAL A 127 -24.33 3.87 -10.74
CA VAL A 127 -23.11 3.07 -10.84
C VAL A 127 -23.34 1.93 -11.81
N LYS A 128 -22.45 1.80 -12.81
CA LYS A 128 -22.48 0.71 -13.78
C LYS A 128 -21.34 -0.25 -13.50
N THR A 129 -21.69 -1.52 -13.32
CA THR A 129 -20.75 -2.60 -13.03
C THR A 129 -20.75 -3.66 -14.11
N ALA A 130 -19.61 -4.26 -14.35
CA ALA A 130 -19.45 -5.44 -15.21
C ALA A 130 -18.93 -6.61 -14.36
N ALA A 131 -19.46 -7.81 -14.59
CA ALA A 131 -18.87 -9.01 -14.02
C ALA A 131 -17.45 -9.23 -14.59
N SER A 132 -16.49 -9.52 -13.73
CA SER A 132 -15.13 -9.89 -14.15
C SER A 132 -15.18 -11.33 -14.66
N THR A 133 -15.35 -11.52 -15.98
CA THR A 133 -15.29 -12.84 -16.60
C THR A 133 -13.84 -13.25 -16.79
N SER A 134 -13.45 -14.38 -16.21
CA SER A 134 -12.10 -14.96 -16.31
C SER A 134 -11.79 -15.62 -17.66
N SER A 135 -12.62 -15.43 -18.70
CA SER A 135 -12.41 -16.02 -20.03
C SER A 135 -12.17 -14.94 -21.09
N GLU A 136 -10.97 -14.92 -21.63
CA GLU A 136 -10.55 -14.08 -22.77
C GLU A 136 -11.28 -14.38 -24.09
N ASN A 137 -12.27 -15.28 -24.10
CA ASN A 137 -12.90 -15.81 -25.32
C ASN A 137 -14.40 -15.50 -25.48
N SER A 138 -14.98 -14.58 -24.74
CA SER A 138 -16.38 -14.23 -24.96
C SER A 138 -16.55 -12.87 -25.66
N ASN A 139 -16.86 -12.88 -26.95
CA ASN A 139 -17.47 -11.76 -27.70
C ASN A 139 -18.87 -11.38 -27.18
N GLN A 140 -19.23 -11.80 -25.97
CA GLN A 140 -20.46 -11.36 -25.33
C GLN A 140 -20.15 -10.08 -24.59
N GLN A 141 -20.70 -9.00 -25.09
CA GLN A 141 -20.84 -7.73 -24.38
C GLN A 141 -21.59 -8.04 -23.08
N SER A 142 -20.84 -8.15 -21.96
CA SER A 142 -21.46 -8.38 -20.65
C SER A 142 -22.44 -7.25 -20.38
N GLU A 143 -23.69 -7.59 -20.14
CA GLU A 143 -24.71 -6.63 -19.74
C GLU A 143 -24.23 -5.88 -18.50
N LEU A 144 -24.17 -4.55 -18.56
CA LEU A 144 -23.79 -3.73 -17.42
C LEU A 144 -24.96 -3.67 -16.45
N GLU A 145 -24.75 -4.15 -15.24
CA GLU A 145 -25.69 -3.91 -14.14
C GLU A 145 -25.65 -2.43 -13.75
N GLN A 146 -26.79 -1.87 -13.39
CA GLN A 146 -26.93 -0.47 -12.97
C GLN A 146 -27.64 -0.41 -11.63
N GLU A 147 -27.10 0.39 -10.72
CA GLU A 147 -27.71 0.63 -9.42
C GLU A 147 -27.55 2.10 -9.03
N GLU A 148 -28.56 2.62 -8.31
CA GLU A 148 -28.61 4.03 -7.90
C GLU A 148 -28.15 4.18 -6.44
N PHE A 149 -27.35 5.23 -6.19
CA PHE A 149 -26.80 5.55 -4.87
C PHE A 149 -26.86 7.05 -4.62
N ASP A 150 -27.05 7.45 -3.37
CA ASP A 150 -27.01 8.85 -2.96
C ASP A 150 -25.59 9.36 -2.75
N THR A 151 -24.67 8.49 -2.34
CA THR A 151 -23.29 8.84 -2.00
C THR A 151 -22.33 7.76 -2.49
N ILE A 152 -21.19 8.16 -3.00
CA ILE A 152 -20.12 7.28 -3.47
C ILE A 152 -18.89 7.49 -2.59
N VAL A 153 -18.26 6.40 -2.15
CA VAL A 153 -16.94 6.43 -1.54
C VAL A 153 -15.96 5.69 -2.44
N LEU A 154 -15.03 6.43 -3.05
CA LEU A 154 -13.95 5.86 -3.84
C LEU A 154 -12.81 5.47 -2.90
N ALA A 155 -12.70 4.18 -2.58
CA ALA A 155 -11.75 3.62 -1.62
C ALA A 155 -10.59 2.87 -2.32
N THR A 156 -10.18 3.36 -3.47
CA THR A 156 -9.06 2.85 -4.27
C THR A 156 -8.28 4.02 -4.86
N PRO A 157 -6.96 3.91 -5.11
CA PRO A 157 -6.23 4.96 -5.81
C PRO A 157 -6.88 5.26 -7.15
N TYR A 158 -7.34 6.51 -7.32
CA TYR A 158 -8.14 6.94 -8.46
C TYR A 158 -7.49 6.59 -9.81
N GLN A 159 -6.19 6.82 -9.94
CA GLN A 159 -5.42 6.56 -11.16
C GLN A 159 -5.38 5.09 -11.62
N PHE A 160 -5.77 4.14 -10.77
CA PHE A 160 -5.84 2.70 -11.10
C PHE A 160 -7.26 2.18 -11.21
N SER A 161 -8.27 3.05 -11.03
CA SER A 161 -9.66 2.62 -10.97
C SER A 161 -10.29 2.36 -12.34
N ASP A 162 -9.78 3.00 -13.41
CA ASP A 162 -10.38 3.00 -14.77
C ASP A 162 -11.87 3.37 -14.79
N ILE A 163 -12.35 4.07 -13.76
CA ILE A 163 -13.75 4.50 -13.64
C ILE A 163 -13.96 5.78 -14.42
N SER A 164 -14.92 5.77 -15.36
CA SER A 164 -15.33 6.98 -16.04
C SER A 164 -16.42 7.72 -15.24
N PHE A 165 -16.28 9.05 -15.12
CA PHE A 165 -17.26 9.91 -14.44
C PHE A 165 -17.98 10.81 -15.43
N SER A 166 -19.30 10.96 -15.26
CA SER A 166 -20.12 11.85 -16.07
C SER A 166 -21.08 12.65 -15.17
N PRO A 167 -20.96 13.98 -15.07
CA PRO A 167 -19.88 14.78 -15.63
C PRO A 167 -18.51 14.41 -15.02
N PRO A 168 -17.40 14.89 -15.63
CA PRO A 168 -16.07 14.70 -15.03
C PRO A 168 -15.99 15.27 -13.61
N LEU A 169 -15.15 14.66 -12.76
CA LEU A 169 -14.94 15.13 -11.39
C LEU A 169 -14.48 16.60 -11.37
N ALA A 170 -15.01 17.38 -10.46
CA ALA A 170 -14.62 18.79 -10.29
C ALA A 170 -13.21 18.93 -9.70
N ASN A 171 -12.84 18.01 -8.80
CA ASN A 171 -11.54 17.97 -8.15
C ASN A 171 -10.95 16.56 -8.28
N PRO A 172 -10.52 16.14 -9.48
CA PRO A 172 -9.90 14.82 -9.64
C PRO A 172 -8.60 14.77 -8.83
N PRO A 173 -8.30 13.64 -8.16
CA PRO A 173 -7.00 13.46 -7.52
C PRO A 173 -5.87 13.57 -8.54
N ASP A 174 -4.75 14.17 -8.13
CA ASP A 174 -3.55 14.24 -8.95
C ASP A 174 -3.00 12.83 -9.22
N GLU A 175 -2.47 12.63 -10.42
CA GLU A 175 -1.71 11.41 -10.72
C GLU A 175 -0.34 11.51 -10.04
N ILE A 176 -0.09 10.59 -9.12
CA ILE A 176 1.18 10.50 -8.39
C ILE A 176 1.90 9.19 -8.73
N PRO A 177 3.24 9.20 -8.80
CA PRO A 177 3.98 7.99 -9.14
C PRO A 177 3.92 6.98 -7.99
N TYR A 178 3.57 5.72 -8.31
CA TYR A 178 3.60 4.59 -7.38
C TYR A 178 4.86 3.73 -7.56
N VAL A 179 5.25 3.10 -6.48
CA VAL A 179 6.37 2.14 -6.49
C VAL A 179 5.91 0.88 -7.22
N THR A 180 6.65 0.50 -8.24
CA THR A 180 6.49 -0.83 -8.85
C THR A 180 7.31 -1.82 -8.03
N LEU A 181 6.63 -2.63 -7.23
CA LEU A 181 7.23 -3.62 -6.36
C LEU A 181 7.03 -5.03 -6.92
N HIS A 182 8.12 -5.70 -7.24
CA HIS A 182 8.10 -7.13 -7.53
C HIS A 182 8.21 -7.91 -6.21
N VAL A 183 7.18 -8.69 -5.92
CA VAL A 183 7.13 -9.60 -4.78
C VAL A 183 7.30 -11.01 -5.29
N THR A 184 8.41 -11.64 -4.95
CA THR A 184 8.69 -13.03 -5.29
C THR A 184 8.63 -13.87 -4.03
N LEU A 185 7.68 -14.81 -3.99
CA LEU A 185 7.58 -15.87 -2.99
C LEU A 185 8.07 -17.16 -3.62
N PHE A 186 8.89 -17.93 -2.90
CA PHE A 186 9.32 -19.23 -3.40
C PHE A 186 9.68 -20.18 -2.25
N THR A 187 9.58 -21.49 -2.52
CA THR A 187 10.06 -22.54 -1.62
C THR A 187 11.26 -23.25 -2.24
N SER A 188 12.26 -23.54 -1.39
CA SER A 188 13.51 -24.19 -1.76
C SER A 188 13.99 -25.10 -0.63
N PRO A 189 14.62 -26.24 -0.92
CA PRO A 189 15.34 -27.02 0.08
C PRO A 189 16.65 -26.36 0.52
N HIS A 190 17.11 -25.35 -0.22
CA HIS A 190 18.38 -24.67 0.03
C HIS A 190 18.22 -23.49 1.00
N ARG A 191 19.20 -23.34 1.88
CA ARG A 191 19.39 -22.12 2.66
C ARG A 191 20.05 -21.05 1.78
N LEU A 192 19.98 -19.79 2.24
CA LEU A 192 20.63 -18.68 1.55
C LEU A 192 22.15 -18.86 1.58
N SER A 193 22.80 -18.53 0.46
CA SER A 193 24.27 -18.69 0.30
C SER A 193 25.03 -17.60 1.06
N PRO A 194 25.96 -17.96 1.96
CA PRO A 194 26.84 -16.98 2.62
C PRO A 194 27.66 -16.16 1.63
N SER A 195 28.14 -16.77 0.56
CA SER A 195 28.95 -16.09 -0.46
C SER A 195 28.20 -15.00 -1.22
N PHE A 196 26.88 -15.14 -1.38
CA PHE A 196 26.04 -14.11 -1.99
C PHE A 196 26.03 -12.81 -1.19
N PHE A 197 26.14 -12.92 0.13
CA PHE A 197 26.17 -11.79 1.05
C PHE A 197 27.59 -11.36 1.45
N ASN A 198 28.61 -11.86 0.77
CA ASN A 198 30.03 -11.63 1.08
C ASN A 198 30.41 -12.01 2.53
N LEU A 199 29.75 -13.00 3.09
CA LEU A 199 30.13 -13.58 4.38
C LEU A 199 31.35 -14.49 4.18
N GLY A 200 32.20 -14.58 5.21
CA GLY A 200 33.45 -15.34 5.13
C GLY A 200 33.23 -16.81 4.74
N SER A 201 34.25 -17.43 4.11
CA SER A 201 34.18 -18.81 3.64
C SER A 201 33.97 -19.85 4.75
N ALA A 202 34.16 -19.47 6.00
CA ALA A 202 33.90 -20.31 7.18
C ALA A 202 32.44 -20.24 7.65
N THR A 203 31.63 -19.31 7.12
CA THR A 203 30.22 -19.14 7.51
C THR A 203 29.39 -20.22 6.86
N SER A 204 28.64 -20.98 7.68
CA SER A 204 27.68 -21.97 7.17
C SER A 204 26.40 -21.30 6.66
N ALA A 205 25.64 -22.02 5.84
CA ALA A 205 24.35 -21.51 5.33
C ALA A 205 23.33 -21.30 6.48
N ASP A 206 23.44 -22.04 7.58
CA ASP A 206 22.56 -21.88 8.75
C ASP A 206 22.86 -20.62 9.57
N GLU A 207 24.03 -20.03 9.38
CA GLU A 207 24.43 -18.78 10.04
C GLU A 207 24.03 -17.52 9.23
N VAL A 208 23.52 -17.68 8.02
CA VAL A 208 22.99 -16.56 7.24
C VAL A 208 21.71 -16.03 7.91
N PRO A 209 21.59 -14.72 8.16
CA PRO A 209 20.40 -14.15 8.76
C PRO A 209 19.13 -14.50 8.00
N ASP A 210 18.06 -14.78 8.72
CA ASP A 210 16.74 -15.07 8.14
C ASP A 210 16.12 -13.84 7.44
N MET A 211 16.60 -12.64 7.77
CA MET A 211 16.20 -11.40 7.12
C MET A 211 17.41 -10.56 6.75
N VAL A 212 17.51 -10.20 5.49
CA VAL A 212 18.54 -9.32 4.95
C VAL A 212 17.88 -8.10 4.33
N LEU A 213 18.18 -6.93 4.89
CA LEU A 213 17.77 -5.63 4.38
C LEU A 213 18.97 -4.99 3.66
N THR A 214 18.69 -4.14 2.67
CA THR A 214 19.74 -3.51 1.90
C THR A 214 19.79 -2.01 2.12
N THR A 215 20.98 -1.46 1.89
CA THR A 215 21.21 -0.01 1.80
C THR A 215 22.13 0.29 0.62
N LEU A 216 22.41 1.57 0.38
CA LEU A 216 23.41 1.98 -0.61
C LEU A 216 24.81 1.95 0.01
N PRO A 217 25.86 1.66 -0.78
CA PRO A 217 27.24 1.67 -0.31
C PRO A 217 27.63 3.00 0.34
N GLU A 218 28.64 2.95 1.22
CA GLU A 218 29.24 4.15 1.82
C GLU A 218 29.74 5.12 0.73
N GLY A 219 29.57 6.42 0.94
CA GLY A 219 29.92 7.47 -0.01
C GLY A 219 28.94 7.65 -1.18
N VAL A 220 27.98 6.74 -1.37
CA VAL A 220 26.92 6.92 -2.36
C VAL A 220 25.83 7.81 -1.76
N ASP A 221 25.42 8.82 -2.54
CA ASP A 221 24.30 9.68 -2.16
C ASP A 221 23.02 8.85 -1.94
N LEU A 222 22.35 9.09 -0.81
CA LEU A 222 21.04 8.50 -0.48
C LEU A 222 19.88 9.16 -1.25
N GLY A 223 20.19 9.82 -2.36
CA GLY A 223 19.30 10.67 -3.14
C GLY A 223 18.08 10.02 -3.73
N ALA A 224 17.32 10.81 -4.49
CA ALA A 224 15.99 10.54 -5.00
C ALA A 224 15.92 9.57 -6.21
N LYS A 225 16.95 8.75 -6.46
CA LYS A 225 16.86 7.72 -7.52
C LYS A 225 15.83 6.67 -7.13
N LYS A 226 14.95 6.32 -8.09
CA LYS A 226 13.80 5.45 -7.88
C LYS A 226 14.00 4.07 -8.52
N GLY A 227 13.25 3.08 -8.01
CA GLY A 227 13.17 1.74 -8.59
C GLY A 227 14.53 1.12 -8.88
N LYS A 228 14.70 0.57 -10.07
CA LYS A 228 15.95 -0.08 -10.51
C LYS A 228 17.20 0.80 -10.36
N LYS A 229 17.08 2.11 -10.58
CA LYS A 229 18.20 3.05 -10.44
C LYS A 229 18.51 3.37 -8.98
N GLY A 230 17.52 3.24 -8.10
CA GLY A 230 17.62 3.55 -6.67
C GLY A 230 18.04 2.39 -5.79
N VAL A 231 17.84 1.14 -6.25
CA VAL A 231 18.15 -0.05 -5.45
C VAL A 231 19.66 -0.27 -5.24
N GLY A 232 20.49 0.25 -6.13
CA GLY A 232 21.95 0.11 -6.09
C GLY A 232 22.44 -1.31 -6.44
N PRO A 233 23.71 -1.64 -6.12
CA PRO A 233 24.34 -2.89 -6.56
C PRO A 233 23.69 -4.17 -6.06
N ALA A 234 23.01 -4.13 -4.92
CA ALA A 234 22.32 -5.30 -4.35
C ALA A 234 21.20 -5.83 -5.27
N GLY A 235 20.53 -4.95 -6.02
CA GLY A 235 19.46 -5.31 -6.96
C GLY A 235 18.13 -5.69 -6.32
N PHE A 236 18.02 -5.73 -4.99
CA PHE A 236 16.82 -6.04 -4.23
C PHE A 236 16.67 -5.12 -3.01
N TRP A 237 15.46 -5.03 -2.47
CA TRP A 237 15.17 -4.25 -1.26
C TRP A 237 15.35 -5.08 0.01
N SER A 238 14.80 -6.30 0.02
CA SER A 238 14.90 -7.23 1.14
C SER A 238 14.75 -8.67 0.70
N VAL A 239 15.34 -9.58 1.47
CA VAL A 239 15.10 -11.03 1.43
C VAL A 239 14.72 -11.48 2.84
N SER A 240 13.69 -12.31 2.97
CA SER A 240 13.24 -12.84 4.25
C SER A 240 12.92 -14.33 4.14
N LEU A 241 13.41 -15.13 5.08
CA LEU A 241 12.89 -16.46 5.37
C LEU A 241 11.60 -16.28 6.17
N LEU A 242 10.47 -16.67 5.60
CA LEU A 242 9.16 -16.54 6.25
C LEU A 242 8.83 -17.73 7.12
N ARG A 243 9.24 -18.94 6.67
CA ARG A 243 8.90 -20.19 7.34
C ARG A 243 9.83 -21.33 6.93
N LYS A 244 10.15 -22.18 7.90
CA LYS A 244 10.64 -23.54 7.67
C LYS A 244 9.44 -24.49 7.62
N ILE A 245 9.38 -25.36 6.62
CA ILE A 245 8.28 -26.28 6.36
C ILE A 245 8.86 -27.69 6.34
N GLU A 246 8.39 -28.55 7.23
CA GLU A 246 8.68 -29.99 7.18
C GLU A 246 7.63 -30.66 6.31
N MET A 247 8.09 -31.35 5.28
CA MET A 247 7.24 -32.07 4.33
C MET A 247 6.92 -33.48 4.87
N ASP A 248 5.86 -34.12 4.36
CA ASP A 248 5.42 -35.45 4.79
C ASP A 248 6.48 -36.56 4.56
N ASP A 249 7.38 -36.35 3.59
CA ASP A 249 8.51 -37.25 3.30
C ASP A 249 9.73 -37.01 4.19
N GLY A 250 9.65 -36.08 5.15
CA GLY A 250 10.72 -35.66 6.04
C GLY A 250 11.71 -34.66 5.44
N ALA A 251 11.49 -34.21 4.19
CA ALA A 251 12.30 -33.15 3.60
C ALA A 251 11.96 -31.78 4.19
N THR A 252 12.95 -30.93 4.34
CA THR A 252 12.76 -29.55 4.79
C THR A 252 12.69 -28.63 3.58
N GLN A 253 11.70 -27.72 3.58
CA GLN A 253 11.59 -26.62 2.63
C GLN A 253 11.61 -25.29 3.37
N TYR A 254 12.20 -24.29 2.75
CA TYR A 254 12.27 -22.93 3.27
C TYR A 254 11.44 -22.00 2.39
N LEU A 255 10.44 -21.32 2.97
CA LEU A 255 9.64 -20.34 2.27
C LEU A 255 10.29 -18.96 2.38
N TYR A 256 10.67 -18.40 1.26
CA TYR A 256 11.30 -17.10 1.14
C TYR A 256 10.39 -16.06 0.51
N LYS A 257 10.65 -14.79 0.85
CA LYS A 257 10.08 -13.61 0.21
C LYS A 257 11.20 -12.66 -0.20
N VAL A 258 11.16 -12.21 -1.45
CA VAL A 258 12.06 -11.18 -1.97
C VAL A 258 11.26 -9.99 -2.45
N PHE A 259 11.66 -8.79 -2.03
CA PHE A 259 11.20 -7.52 -2.58
C PHE A 259 12.27 -6.95 -3.50
N SER A 260 11.89 -6.63 -4.74
CA SER A 260 12.81 -6.10 -5.74
C SER A 260 12.11 -5.07 -6.66
N PRO A 261 12.87 -4.16 -7.30
CA PRO A 261 12.31 -3.19 -8.24
C PRO A 261 12.10 -3.75 -9.65
N GLN A 262 12.45 -5.00 -9.87
CA GLN A 262 12.33 -5.70 -11.15
C GLN A 262 12.23 -7.21 -10.92
N ARG A 263 11.76 -7.93 -11.94
CA ARG A 263 11.71 -9.39 -11.92
C ARG A 263 13.09 -9.97 -11.64
N LEU A 264 13.15 -11.00 -10.77
CA LEU A 264 14.38 -11.71 -10.47
C LEU A 264 14.75 -12.65 -11.60
N THR A 265 16.07 -12.73 -11.89
CA THR A 265 16.58 -13.62 -12.91
C THR A 265 17.02 -14.96 -12.31
N LYS A 266 17.05 -15.99 -13.15
CA LYS A 266 17.61 -17.31 -12.80
C LYS A 266 19.03 -17.19 -12.26
N THR A 267 19.87 -16.39 -12.92
CA THR A 267 21.26 -16.14 -12.49
C THR A 267 21.34 -15.54 -11.10
N TRP A 268 20.50 -14.52 -10.81
CA TRP A 268 20.44 -13.90 -9.50
C TRP A 268 19.99 -14.89 -8.42
N MET A 269 18.95 -15.68 -8.72
CA MET A 269 18.40 -16.68 -7.80
C MET A 269 19.39 -17.83 -7.54
N SER A 270 20.09 -18.28 -8.60
CA SER A 270 21.15 -19.30 -8.44
C SER A 270 22.25 -18.80 -7.49
N GLY A 271 22.69 -17.54 -7.65
CA GLY A 271 23.65 -16.93 -6.73
C GLY A 271 23.11 -16.87 -5.29
N LEU A 272 21.86 -16.44 -5.10
CA LEU A 272 21.20 -16.34 -3.78
C LEU A 272 21.18 -17.69 -3.05
N LEU A 273 20.94 -18.79 -3.78
CA LEU A 273 20.84 -20.14 -3.23
C LEU A 273 22.16 -20.93 -3.28
N GLY A 274 23.24 -20.33 -3.82
CA GLY A 274 24.53 -21.01 -3.94
C GLY A 274 24.54 -22.14 -4.97
N LEU A 275 23.66 -22.08 -5.96
CA LEU A 275 23.58 -23.04 -7.05
C LEU A 275 24.59 -22.69 -8.16
N GLU A 276 24.95 -23.69 -8.99
CA GLU A 276 25.71 -23.39 -10.18
C GLU A 276 24.96 -22.42 -11.08
N VAL A 277 25.63 -21.32 -11.44
CA VAL A 277 25.04 -20.33 -12.35
C VAL A 277 24.91 -20.97 -13.74
N PRO A 278 23.70 -21.09 -14.29
CA PRO A 278 23.49 -21.66 -15.60
C PRO A 278 24.30 -20.89 -16.64
N LYS A 279 24.93 -21.61 -17.57
CA LYS A 279 25.60 -20.98 -18.72
C LYS A 279 24.56 -20.12 -19.45
N LYS A 280 24.97 -18.89 -19.85
CA LYS A 280 24.10 -17.99 -20.64
C LYS A 280 23.53 -18.73 -21.83
N ASP A 281 22.21 -18.84 -21.90
CA ASP A 281 21.55 -19.33 -23.09
C ASP A 281 21.75 -18.31 -24.24
N ILE A 282 21.98 -18.84 -25.45
CA ILE A 282 22.20 -18.06 -26.67
C ILE A 282 20.99 -17.18 -27.07
N TRP A 283 19.86 -17.30 -26.40
CA TRP A 283 18.59 -16.62 -26.70
C TRP A 283 18.30 -15.37 -25.84
N GLY A 284 19.27 -14.87 -25.07
CA GLY A 284 19.12 -13.62 -24.32
C GLY A 284 18.39 -13.77 -22.96
N ASP A 285 18.26 -12.63 -22.26
CA ASP A 285 17.82 -12.50 -20.85
C ASP A 285 16.33 -12.81 -20.55
N PHE A 286 15.69 -13.77 -21.24
CA PHE A 286 14.39 -14.31 -20.82
C PHE A 286 14.55 -15.35 -19.71
N ASP A 287 15.05 -14.91 -18.56
CA ASP A 287 15.64 -15.78 -17.55
C ASP A 287 14.88 -15.67 -16.22
N GLY A 288 13.60 -16.06 -16.24
CA GLY A 288 12.78 -16.10 -15.03
C GLY A 288 13.14 -17.24 -14.10
N ILE A 289 12.75 -17.14 -12.83
CA ILE A 289 12.97 -18.16 -11.79
C ILE A 289 12.22 -19.47 -12.09
N ASP A 290 11.18 -19.43 -12.89
CA ASP A 290 10.42 -20.58 -13.41
C ASP A 290 11.27 -21.52 -14.27
N ARG A 291 12.46 -21.09 -14.71
CA ARG A 291 13.45 -21.89 -15.45
C ARG A 291 14.41 -22.68 -14.55
N LEU A 292 14.36 -22.47 -13.25
CA LEU A 292 15.13 -23.29 -12.30
C LEU A 292 14.50 -24.68 -12.14
N SER A 293 15.34 -25.64 -11.76
CA SER A 293 14.89 -27.00 -11.48
C SER A 293 13.84 -27.02 -10.33
N LYS A 294 12.83 -27.86 -10.45
CA LYS A 294 11.88 -28.11 -9.35
C LYS A 294 12.52 -28.73 -8.12
N HIS A 295 13.72 -29.28 -8.25
CA HIS A 295 14.54 -29.69 -7.10
C HIS A 295 15.12 -28.50 -6.34
N ASP A 296 15.36 -27.37 -7.01
CA ASP A 296 15.94 -26.18 -6.39
C ASP A 296 14.85 -25.20 -5.95
N ILE A 297 13.79 -25.03 -6.77
CA ILE A 297 12.61 -24.23 -6.43
C ILE A 297 11.37 -25.07 -6.65
N SER A 298 10.81 -25.61 -5.58
CA SER A 298 9.66 -26.51 -5.63
C SER A 298 8.37 -25.76 -5.97
N TRP A 299 8.25 -24.52 -5.52
CA TRP A 299 7.12 -23.63 -5.80
C TRP A 299 7.57 -22.18 -5.85
N SER A 300 6.91 -21.37 -6.68
CA SER A 300 7.10 -19.93 -6.72
C SER A 300 5.83 -19.19 -7.12
N ASN A 301 5.71 -17.97 -6.62
CA ASN A 301 4.67 -17.01 -7.00
C ASN A 301 5.33 -15.64 -7.17
N GLU A 302 5.12 -15.01 -8.31
CA GLU A 302 5.62 -13.67 -8.59
C GLU A 302 4.42 -12.76 -8.85
N LYS A 303 4.36 -11.64 -8.13
CA LYS A 303 3.34 -10.60 -8.35
C LYS A 303 3.99 -9.23 -8.39
N VAL A 304 3.53 -8.40 -9.31
CA VAL A 304 3.90 -6.99 -9.40
C VAL A 304 2.79 -6.18 -8.75
N TRP A 305 3.19 -5.30 -7.84
CA TRP A 305 2.29 -4.44 -7.11
C TRP A 305 2.63 -2.97 -7.35
N HIS A 306 1.61 -2.13 -7.41
CA HIS A 306 1.71 -0.69 -7.16
C HIS A 306 1.33 -0.45 -5.70
N SER A 307 2.26 -0.79 -4.79
CA SER A 307 1.96 -1.01 -3.38
C SER A 307 1.65 0.27 -2.61
N TYR A 308 2.31 1.36 -2.99
CA TYR A 308 2.24 2.65 -2.32
C TYR A 308 2.82 3.75 -3.24
N PRO A 309 2.45 5.01 -3.04
CA PRO A 309 3.05 6.10 -3.79
C PRO A 309 4.52 6.26 -3.45
N TYR A 310 5.27 6.93 -4.33
CA TYR A 310 6.51 7.54 -3.91
C TYR A 310 6.18 8.69 -2.97
N GLU A 311 6.51 8.52 -1.70
CA GLU A 311 6.27 9.49 -0.62
C GLU A 311 7.19 10.70 -0.73
N LEU A 312 7.05 11.42 -1.83
CA LEU A 312 7.86 12.61 -2.12
C LEU A 312 7.50 13.76 -1.18
N PRO A 313 8.45 14.63 -0.83
CA PRO A 313 8.13 15.84 -0.10
C PRO A 313 7.02 16.65 -0.77
N ARG A 314 5.97 16.99 0.01
CA ARG A 314 4.83 17.76 -0.46
C ARG A 314 4.18 18.56 0.67
N LEU A 315 3.45 19.60 0.29
CA LEU A 315 2.76 20.52 1.21
C LEU A 315 1.24 20.40 1.16
N SER A 316 0.72 19.78 0.10
CA SER A 316 -0.73 19.58 -0.09
C SER A 316 -1.03 18.15 -0.48
N PHE A 317 -2.20 17.70 -0.06
CA PHE A 317 -2.70 16.34 -0.25
C PHE A 317 -4.05 16.38 -0.97
N GLU A 318 -4.48 15.25 -1.49
CA GLU A 318 -5.73 15.10 -2.21
C GLU A 318 -6.92 15.41 -1.31
N ARG A 319 -7.96 15.96 -1.92
CA ARG A 319 -9.20 16.31 -1.21
C ARG A 319 -9.97 15.06 -0.84
N THR A 320 -10.65 15.10 0.31
CA THR A 320 -11.57 14.06 0.75
C THR A 320 -12.88 14.05 -0.03
N ARG A 321 -13.30 15.20 -0.57
CA ARG A 321 -14.49 15.33 -1.43
C ARG A 321 -14.06 15.72 -2.84
N LEU A 322 -14.38 14.88 -3.82
CA LEU A 322 -13.96 15.03 -5.22
C LEU A 322 -14.91 15.89 -6.05
N GLU A 323 -16.13 16.09 -5.59
CA GLU A 323 -17.05 17.04 -6.20
C GLU A 323 -16.94 18.40 -5.54
N GLY A 324 -17.35 19.46 -6.28
CA GLY A 324 -17.40 20.82 -5.77
C GLY A 324 -18.28 20.96 -4.53
N GLU A 325 -18.35 22.16 -3.97
CA GLU A 325 -19.09 22.50 -2.74
C GLU A 325 -20.61 22.28 -2.88
N LEU A 326 -21.02 21.02 -3.03
CA LEU A 326 -22.42 20.65 -2.88
C LEU A 326 -22.71 20.57 -1.38
N MET A 327 -23.67 21.36 -0.94
CA MET A 327 -24.19 21.26 0.42
C MET A 327 -24.96 19.97 0.55
N GLY A 328 -24.63 19.15 1.55
CA GLY A 328 -25.37 17.94 1.89
C GLY A 328 -24.60 16.62 1.76
N PRO A 329 -25.23 15.49 2.12
CA PRO A 329 -24.60 14.18 2.23
C PRO A 329 -24.27 13.53 0.89
N ARG A 330 -24.90 14.01 -0.18
CA ARG A 330 -24.67 13.52 -1.55
C ARG A 330 -23.32 13.99 -2.05
N GLY A 331 -22.55 13.07 -2.64
CA GLY A 331 -21.23 13.43 -3.16
C GLY A 331 -20.36 12.21 -3.45
N ILE A 332 -19.19 12.50 -4.04
CA ILE A 332 -18.14 11.51 -4.25
C ILE A 332 -17.01 11.82 -3.27
N TRP A 333 -16.77 10.85 -2.39
CA TRP A 333 -15.74 10.92 -1.36
C TRP A 333 -14.54 10.06 -1.74
N TYR A 334 -13.36 10.43 -1.23
CA TYR A 334 -12.10 9.77 -1.54
C TYR A 334 -11.30 9.49 -0.28
N THR A 335 -10.90 8.23 -0.11
CA THR A 335 -10.13 7.81 1.08
C THR A 335 -8.65 7.61 0.81
N SER A 336 -8.26 7.26 -0.43
CA SER A 336 -6.85 6.94 -0.74
C SER A 336 -5.93 8.15 -0.83
N GLY A 337 -6.44 9.38 -0.70
CA GLY A 337 -5.61 10.59 -0.57
C GLY A 337 -4.67 10.57 0.64
N ILE A 338 -4.97 9.77 1.67
CA ILE A 338 -4.10 9.58 2.84
C ILE A 338 -2.80 8.85 2.50
N GLU A 339 -2.77 8.05 1.44
CA GLU A 339 -1.62 7.22 1.10
C GLU A 339 -0.35 8.03 0.80
N SER A 340 -0.50 9.25 0.28
CA SER A 340 0.63 10.15 0.03
C SER A 340 1.08 10.95 1.26
N PHE A 341 0.37 10.79 2.38
CA PHE A 341 0.71 11.38 3.68
C PHE A 341 1.35 10.35 4.61
N ILE A 342 0.69 9.21 4.82
CA ILE A 342 1.21 8.00 5.49
C ILE A 342 0.51 6.79 4.87
N SER A 343 1.26 5.91 4.22
CA SER A 343 0.72 4.73 3.54
C SER A 343 0.75 3.49 4.45
N THR A 344 -0.24 3.36 5.33
CA THR A 344 -0.39 2.20 6.21
C THR A 344 -1.85 1.74 6.30
N MET A 345 -2.08 0.50 6.76
CA MET A 345 -3.44 0.00 7.06
C MET A 345 -4.13 0.88 8.12
N GLU A 346 -3.37 1.34 9.11
CA GLU A 346 -3.85 2.19 10.20
C GLU A 346 -4.39 3.53 9.68
N THR A 347 -3.62 4.22 8.84
CA THR A 347 -4.03 5.50 8.27
C THR A 347 -5.17 5.36 7.28
N SER A 348 -5.22 4.27 6.51
CA SER A 348 -6.37 3.94 5.66
C SER A 348 -7.65 3.75 6.50
N ALA A 349 -7.55 3.08 7.64
CA ALA A 349 -8.68 2.93 8.57
C ALA A 349 -9.11 4.29 9.18
N LEU A 350 -8.14 5.14 9.58
CA LEU A 350 -8.44 6.51 10.02
C LEU A 350 -9.21 7.28 8.95
N MET A 351 -8.75 7.22 7.70
CA MET A 351 -9.40 7.96 6.61
C MET A 351 -10.79 7.42 6.31
N GLY A 352 -11.00 6.10 6.34
CA GLY A 352 -12.32 5.48 6.23
C GLY A 352 -13.26 5.96 7.33
N LYS A 353 -12.81 5.96 8.59
CA LYS A 353 -13.55 6.49 9.75
C LYS A 353 -13.84 7.98 9.58
N ASN A 354 -12.87 8.77 9.11
CA ASN A 354 -13.04 10.21 8.92
C ASN A 354 -14.12 10.52 7.86
N VAL A 355 -14.03 9.90 6.69
CA VAL A 355 -15.05 10.10 5.62
C VAL A 355 -16.41 9.66 6.07
N ALA A 356 -16.54 8.50 6.76
CA ALA A 356 -17.82 8.04 7.31
C ALA A 356 -18.42 9.06 8.31
N ARG A 357 -17.60 9.64 9.18
CA ARG A 357 -18.06 10.66 10.13
C ARG A 357 -18.49 11.95 9.43
N LEU A 358 -17.78 12.39 8.39
CA LEU A 358 -18.16 13.57 7.62
C LEU A 358 -19.50 13.34 6.90
N ILE A 359 -19.71 12.19 6.25
CA ILE A 359 -20.99 11.82 5.62
C ILE A 359 -22.11 11.81 6.65
N ALA A 360 -21.87 11.23 7.84
CA ALA A 360 -22.85 11.19 8.91
C ALA A 360 -23.25 12.59 9.40
N ASN A 361 -22.28 13.48 9.57
CA ASN A 361 -22.54 14.86 9.98
C ASN A 361 -23.38 15.60 8.92
N ASP A 362 -23.08 15.41 7.63
CA ASP A 362 -23.86 16.01 6.54
C ASP A 362 -25.31 15.49 6.53
N LEU A 363 -25.51 14.17 6.73
CA LEU A 363 -26.85 13.55 6.83
C LEU A 363 -27.66 14.11 7.99
N MET A 364 -27.03 14.29 9.16
CA MET A 364 -27.70 14.89 10.33
C MET A 364 -28.08 16.36 10.10
N ALA A 365 -27.19 17.13 9.47
CA ALA A 365 -27.45 18.52 9.16
C ALA A 365 -28.61 18.67 8.16
N ASP A 366 -28.68 17.85 7.13
CA ASP A 366 -29.75 17.82 6.14
C ASP A 366 -31.09 17.46 6.77
N SER A 367 -31.11 16.44 7.64
CA SER A 367 -32.30 16.04 8.39
C SER A 367 -32.81 17.14 9.33
N ALA A 368 -31.93 17.89 9.96
CA ALA A 368 -32.27 19.00 10.84
C ALA A 368 -32.88 20.20 10.07
N LEU A 369 -32.41 20.45 8.85
CA LEU A 369 -32.94 21.50 7.98
C LEU A 369 -34.30 21.11 7.35
N GLY A 370 -34.53 19.81 7.11
CA GLY A 370 -35.75 19.27 6.50
C GLY A 370 -36.93 19.05 7.47
N GLY A 371 -36.78 19.32 8.76
CA GLY A 371 -37.88 19.27 9.75
C GLY A 371 -38.42 17.88 10.11
N TYR A 372 -37.74 16.80 9.76
CA TYR A 372 -38.07 15.44 10.16
C TYR A 372 -36.99 14.89 11.08
N GLY A 373 -37.22 15.03 12.40
CA GLY A 373 -36.39 14.43 13.43
C GLY A 373 -36.47 12.90 13.38
N LEU A 374 -35.51 12.28 12.74
CA LEU A 374 -35.19 10.87 12.94
C LEU A 374 -34.18 10.81 14.08
N GLU A 375 -34.61 10.43 15.29
CA GLU A 375 -33.71 9.92 16.32
C GLU A 375 -33.13 8.59 15.85
N LEU A 376 -32.01 8.67 15.10
CA LEU A 376 -31.23 7.50 14.76
C LEU A 376 -30.27 7.21 15.92
N GLY A 377 -30.71 6.34 16.83
CA GLY A 377 -29.85 5.72 17.83
C GLY A 377 -28.88 4.72 17.23
N LEU A 378 -28.05 5.18 16.28
CA LEU A 378 -27.06 4.32 15.59
C LEU A 378 -25.71 4.43 16.31
N THR A 379 -25.13 3.28 16.63
CA THR A 379 -23.73 3.19 17.07
C THR A 379 -22.79 3.55 15.92
N ASP A 380 -21.56 4.00 16.24
CA ASP A 380 -20.53 4.37 15.23
C ASP A 380 -20.26 3.26 14.19
N ALA A 381 -20.55 2.01 14.51
CA ALA A 381 -20.40 0.86 13.62
C ALA A 381 -21.57 0.70 12.63
N GLU A 382 -22.79 1.05 13.03
CA GLU A 382 -23.99 0.91 12.20
C GLU A 382 -24.10 2.00 11.13
N PHE A 383 -23.44 3.14 11.37
CA PHE A 383 -23.44 4.27 10.43
C PHE A 383 -22.49 4.08 9.23
N LEU A 384 -21.51 3.19 9.33
CA LEU A 384 -20.49 2.94 8.28
C LEU A 384 -21.04 2.32 6.99
N LEU A 385 -22.34 2.10 6.88
CA LEU A 385 -22.87 1.08 5.96
C LEU A 385 -23.99 1.46 5.05
N MET A 386 -24.47 2.67 5.07
CA MET A 386 -25.48 3.05 4.09
C MET A 386 -24.88 3.18 2.70
N LYS A 387 -25.00 2.09 1.92
CA LYS A 387 -24.84 2.06 0.45
C LYS A 387 -23.49 2.60 -0.09
N ALA A 388 -22.38 2.18 0.48
CA ALA A 388 -21.06 2.42 -0.11
C ALA A 388 -20.70 1.33 -1.12
N VAL A 389 -20.26 1.72 -2.31
CA VAL A 389 -19.61 0.77 -3.26
C VAL A 389 -18.15 0.67 -2.85
N VAL A 390 -17.77 -0.46 -2.24
CA VAL A 390 -16.38 -0.78 -1.90
C VAL A 390 -15.79 -1.60 -3.04
N HIS A 391 -14.74 -1.11 -3.67
CA HIS A 391 -13.97 -1.86 -4.64
C HIS A 391 -12.84 -2.58 -3.89
N ALA A 392 -12.94 -3.91 -3.77
CA ALA A 392 -11.84 -4.73 -3.29
C ALA A 392 -10.90 -5.00 -4.48
N MET A 393 -9.65 -4.58 -4.36
CA MET A 393 -8.61 -4.97 -5.31
C MET A 393 -8.23 -6.43 -5.06
N ASP A 394 -8.28 -7.24 -6.12
CA ASP A 394 -7.68 -8.58 -6.18
C ASP A 394 -6.14 -8.54 -6.05
#